data_9fab26df77ec07b468acc05a145f0243
#
_entry.id   9fab26df77ec07b468acc05a145f0243
#
_cell.length_a   1.000
_cell.length_b   1.000
_cell.length_c   1.000
_cell.angle_alpha   90.00
_cell.angle_beta   90.00
_cell.angle_gamma   90.00
#
_symmetry.space_group_name_H-M   'P 1'
#
loop_
_entity.id
_entity.type
_entity.pdbx_description
1 polymer ?
#
loop_
_entity_poly.entity_id
_entity_poly.type
_entity_poly.pdbx_seq_one_letter_code
_entity_poly.pdbx_strand_id
1 'polypeptide(L)'
;MIAFARQRTRICCLLVTLAVSFVMSACGGPDTLIAGDIAFVDVNVLPMDSEHVLEDQVVVIQDGRIIAIGSADDIGPEEGVEVIDGDDSYLMPGLTEMHGHLPDPRQSDVDIRNVLFLYVANGVTTVRGMQGDPSQFRMREQIRHGLLTGPQLYLGSISMNGDRVSVAAEAEQRVREYKVDGYDLLKVHEGLTVEAFHALAETAKEVDIPFGGHVPDAVGLRVALAVGQQSIDHLDNYLEALVPETFQPDSPVGLRGVGELMAIVDESLMSDLVEATVNAGTWVVPTMVLWETAFFNERGSVEVLSERPETKYMPPETVERWIKAVDDRLETTDIDTNRRVAALRRSVLMALHEGGANIALGTDSPQIFSVPGFAMHHEMALYVELGMTPYEVLEIATRRPAEYFDAVDDFGMVAEGQRADLLLVTGNPFEDIRNVANRAGVMLNGRWFSATEIDNRLDEMARFYGN
;
A
#
# COMPACT_ATOMS: atom_id res chain seq x y z
N MET A 1 -30.05 -12.40 -107.86
CA MET A 1 -30.54 -13.49 -107.05
C MET A 1 -29.48 -13.73 -106.01
N ILE A 2 -29.78 -13.50 -104.78
CA ILE A 2 -28.94 -13.13 -103.67
C ILE A 2 -28.45 -14.40 -102.94
N ALA A 3 -27.10 -14.58 -102.83
CA ALA A 3 -26.49 -15.64 -102.04
C ALA A 3 -26.13 -15.12 -100.64
N PHE A 4 -26.64 -15.81 -99.67
CA PHE A 4 -26.31 -15.55 -98.24
C PHE A 4 -25.04 -16.29 -97.84
N ALA A 5 -24.02 -15.55 -97.41
CA ALA A 5 -22.80 -16.11 -96.82
C ALA A 5 -23.03 -16.21 -95.31
N ARG A 6 -22.85 -17.40 -94.71
CA ARG A 6 -22.88 -17.64 -93.25
C ARG A 6 -21.46 -17.45 -92.68
N GLN A 7 -21.28 -16.46 -91.92
CA GLN A 7 -20.08 -16.22 -91.13
C GLN A 7 -20.18 -16.99 -89.79
N ARG A 8 -19.24 -17.93 -89.55
CA ARG A 8 -19.10 -18.66 -88.27
C ARG A 8 -18.19 -17.89 -87.39
N THR A 9 -18.71 -17.32 -86.33
CA THR A 9 -17.95 -16.69 -85.28
C THR A 9 -17.46 -17.77 -84.28
N ARG A 10 -16.13 -17.91 -84.13
CA ARG A 10 -15.51 -18.76 -83.08
C ARG A 10 -15.43 -17.95 -81.84
N ILE A 11 -16.16 -18.39 -80.80
CA ILE A 11 -16.04 -17.86 -79.44
C ILE A 11 -14.86 -18.60 -78.77
N CYS A 12 -13.81 -17.84 -78.48
CA CYS A 12 -12.65 -18.32 -77.73
C CYS A 12 -12.99 -18.09 -76.23
N CYS A 13 -13.33 -19.16 -75.49
CA CYS A 13 -13.46 -19.11 -74.02
C CYS A 13 -12.06 -19.00 -73.42
N LEU A 14 -11.74 -17.82 -72.92
CA LEU A 14 -10.60 -17.61 -71.99
C LEU A 14 -11.06 -18.05 -70.56
N LEU A 15 -10.54 -19.18 -70.09
CA LEU A 15 -10.63 -19.59 -68.71
C LEU A 15 -9.59 -18.78 -67.89
N VAL A 16 -10.06 -17.76 -67.14
CA VAL A 16 -9.24 -17.07 -66.18
C VAL A 16 -9.32 -17.91 -64.88
N THR A 17 -8.26 -18.67 -64.64
CA THR A 17 -8.05 -19.33 -63.34
C THR A 17 -7.63 -18.27 -62.31
N LEU A 18 -8.56 -17.87 -61.43
CA LEU A 18 -8.27 -17.07 -60.26
C LEU A 18 -7.57 -17.99 -59.24
N ALA A 19 -6.25 -17.86 -59.10
CA ALA A 19 -5.51 -18.43 -57.99
C ALA A 19 -5.81 -17.59 -56.74
N VAL A 20 -6.72 -18.05 -55.87
CA VAL A 20 -6.90 -17.53 -54.54
C VAL A 20 -5.72 -18.09 -53.73
N SER A 21 -4.70 -17.27 -53.50
CA SER A 21 -3.66 -17.53 -52.51
C SER A 21 -4.29 -17.41 -51.14
N PHE A 22 -4.62 -18.51 -50.51
CA PHE A 22 -4.92 -18.61 -49.11
C PHE A 22 -3.57 -18.38 -48.40
N VAL A 23 -3.34 -17.17 -47.88
CA VAL A 23 -2.33 -16.94 -46.86
C VAL A 23 -2.87 -17.60 -45.59
N MET A 24 -2.48 -18.85 -45.34
CA MET A 24 -2.59 -19.40 -44.00
C MET A 24 -1.59 -18.61 -43.15
N SER A 25 -2.07 -17.65 -42.37
CA SER A 25 -1.33 -17.23 -41.16
C SER A 25 -1.14 -18.49 -40.34
N ALA A 26 0.07 -19.03 -40.38
CA ALA A 26 0.48 -19.97 -39.35
C ALA A 26 0.41 -19.17 -38.03
N CYS A 27 -0.55 -19.46 -37.17
CA CYS A 27 -0.39 -19.18 -35.76
C CYS A 27 0.81 -20.03 -35.33
N GLY A 28 2.01 -19.47 -35.38
CA GLY A 28 3.19 -20.01 -34.74
C GLY A 28 2.90 -19.94 -33.23
N GLY A 29 3.11 -21.04 -32.51
CA GLY A 29 3.19 -20.96 -31.06
C GLY A 29 4.41 -20.12 -30.66
N PRO A 30 4.56 -19.84 -29.36
CA PRO A 30 5.68 -19.05 -28.83
C PRO A 30 7.02 -19.66 -29.23
N ASP A 31 8.03 -18.80 -29.44
CA ASP A 31 9.36 -19.24 -29.91
C ASP A 31 10.07 -20.08 -28.82
N THR A 32 9.80 -19.83 -27.56
CA THR A 32 10.43 -20.52 -26.41
C THR A 32 9.39 -20.92 -25.36
N LEU A 33 9.44 -22.19 -24.94
CA LEU A 33 8.64 -22.68 -23.82
C LEU A 33 9.45 -22.62 -22.53
N ILE A 34 8.83 -22.14 -21.44
CA ILE A 34 9.45 -21.93 -20.12
C ILE A 34 8.78 -22.86 -19.10
N ALA A 35 9.60 -23.66 -18.42
CA ALA A 35 9.17 -24.46 -17.29
C ALA A 35 8.89 -23.56 -16.06
N GLY A 36 7.90 -23.91 -15.27
CA GLY A 36 7.54 -23.17 -14.05
C GLY A 36 6.43 -23.88 -13.28
N ASP A 37 6.02 -23.27 -12.17
CA ASP A 37 4.89 -23.76 -11.39
C ASP A 37 3.57 -23.17 -11.91
N ILE A 38 3.56 -21.86 -12.16
CA ILE A 38 2.40 -21.08 -12.59
C ILE A 38 2.85 -20.10 -13.68
N ALA A 39 1.97 -19.82 -14.65
CA ALA A 39 2.15 -18.76 -15.63
C ALA A 39 0.89 -17.93 -15.77
N PHE A 40 1.02 -16.61 -15.75
CA PHE A 40 0.01 -15.70 -16.26
C PHE A 40 0.21 -15.57 -17.77
N VAL A 41 -0.87 -15.63 -18.52
CA VAL A 41 -0.89 -15.41 -19.98
C VAL A 41 -1.95 -14.37 -20.30
N ASP A 42 -1.82 -13.68 -21.43
CA ASP A 42 -2.76 -12.65 -21.86
C ASP A 42 -2.95 -11.57 -20.79
N VAL A 43 -1.83 -11.05 -20.27
CA VAL A 43 -1.81 -9.99 -19.25
C VAL A 43 -1.08 -8.74 -19.73
N ASN A 44 -1.57 -7.59 -19.32
CA ASN A 44 -0.89 -6.32 -19.45
C ASN A 44 -0.09 -6.06 -18.16
N VAL A 45 1.22 -6.03 -18.23
CA VAL A 45 2.08 -5.87 -17.06
C VAL A 45 2.35 -4.41 -16.76
N LEU A 46 2.16 -3.99 -15.50
CA LEU A 46 2.62 -2.73 -14.95
C LEU A 46 3.90 -3.02 -14.13
N PRO A 47 5.10 -2.84 -14.70
CA PRO A 47 6.34 -3.25 -14.03
C PRO A 47 6.66 -2.44 -12.78
N MET A 48 6.22 -1.19 -12.73
CA MET A 48 6.48 -0.20 -11.68
C MET A 48 7.96 0.27 -11.58
N ASP A 49 8.78 -0.03 -12.59
CA ASP A 49 10.11 0.59 -12.77
C ASP A 49 10.02 2.00 -13.36
N SER A 50 9.02 2.24 -14.21
CA SER A 50 8.63 3.53 -14.79
C SER A 50 7.16 3.49 -15.23
N GLU A 51 6.59 4.66 -15.62
CA GLU A 51 5.21 4.76 -16.07
C GLU A 51 5.04 4.21 -17.49
N HIS A 52 4.80 2.91 -17.61
CA HIS A 52 4.48 2.24 -18.86
C HIS A 52 3.75 0.91 -18.64
N VAL A 53 3.12 0.40 -19.67
CA VAL A 53 2.47 -0.90 -19.70
C VAL A 53 3.16 -1.78 -20.74
N LEU A 54 3.48 -3.02 -20.37
CA LEU A 54 3.88 -4.07 -21.30
C LEU A 54 2.62 -4.85 -21.66
N GLU A 55 2.14 -4.68 -22.90
CA GLU A 55 0.92 -5.32 -23.38
C GLU A 55 1.18 -6.78 -23.77
N ASP A 56 0.15 -7.65 -23.65
CA ASP A 56 0.13 -9.04 -24.13
C ASP A 56 1.36 -9.87 -23.67
N GLN A 57 1.54 -9.92 -22.34
CA GLN A 57 2.68 -10.59 -21.74
C GLN A 57 2.32 -11.97 -21.18
N VAL A 58 3.35 -12.81 -21.13
CA VAL A 58 3.43 -14.03 -20.34
C VAL A 58 4.38 -13.78 -19.16
N VAL A 59 3.96 -14.14 -17.94
CA VAL A 59 4.78 -14.05 -16.73
C VAL A 59 4.85 -15.43 -16.09
N VAL A 60 6.05 -16.03 -16.04
CA VAL A 60 6.25 -17.38 -15.49
C VAL A 60 6.86 -17.32 -14.10
N ILE A 61 6.27 -18.08 -13.19
CA ILE A 61 6.64 -18.15 -11.77
C ILE A 61 7.15 -19.56 -11.44
N GLN A 62 8.24 -19.62 -10.70
CA GLN A 62 8.77 -20.85 -10.11
C GLN A 62 9.26 -20.58 -8.69
N ASP A 63 8.96 -21.50 -7.76
CA ASP A 63 9.39 -21.41 -6.36
C ASP A 63 9.03 -20.04 -5.71
N GLY A 64 7.87 -19.47 -6.09
CA GLY A 64 7.38 -18.18 -5.58
C GLY A 64 8.12 -16.96 -6.11
N ARG A 65 8.90 -17.09 -7.20
CA ARG A 65 9.60 -15.99 -7.87
C ARG A 65 9.26 -15.91 -9.35
N ILE A 66 9.29 -14.70 -9.88
CA ILE A 66 9.16 -14.44 -11.31
C ILE A 66 10.47 -14.86 -11.98
N ILE A 67 10.40 -15.79 -12.92
CA ILE A 67 11.59 -16.32 -13.64
C ILE A 67 11.67 -15.88 -15.09
N ALA A 68 10.55 -15.47 -15.69
CA ALA A 68 10.52 -14.93 -17.06
C ALA A 68 9.34 -13.99 -17.24
N ILE A 69 9.56 -12.96 -18.06
CA ILE A 69 8.55 -12.04 -18.57
C ILE A 69 8.85 -11.82 -20.05
N GLY A 70 7.85 -11.94 -20.91
CA GLY A 70 8.02 -11.70 -22.35
C GLY A 70 6.70 -11.70 -23.09
N SER A 71 6.72 -11.27 -24.36
CA SER A 71 5.53 -11.28 -25.19
C SER A 71 5.03 -12.71 -25.44
N ALA A 72 3.72 -12.87 -25.65
CA ALA A 72 3.12 -14.16 -25.96
C ALA A 72 3.64 -14.76 -27.28
N ASP A 73 4.24 -13.95 -28.17
CA ASP A 73 4.92 -14.41 -29.38
C ASP A 73 6.28 -15.04 -29.07
N ASP A 74 7.00 -14.51 -28.07
CA ASP A 74 8.38 -14.93 -27.74
C ASP A 74 8.43 -16.10 -26.76
N ILE A 75 7.59 -16.07 -25.70
CA ILE A 75 7.60 -17.09 -24.65
C ILE A 75 6.21 -17.62 -24.34
N GLY A 76 6.16 -18.86 -23.84
CA GLY A 76 4.95 -19.50 -23.34
C GLY A 76 5.26 -20.53 -22.26
N PRO A 77 4.26 -20.97 -21.47
CA PRO A 77 4.46 -22.01 -20.47
C PRO A 77 4.66 -23.39 -21.13
N GLU A 78 5.53 -24.22 -20.51
CA GLU A 78 5.64 -25.64 -20.88
C GLU A 78 4.37 -26.41 -20.48
N GLU A 79 4.22 -27.62 -21.08
CA GLU A 79 3.13 -28.55 -20.70
C GLU A 79 3.26 -28.94 -19.22
N GLY A 80 2.19 -28.74 -18.44
CA GLY A 80 2.13 -29.08 -17.02
C GLY A 80 2.27 -27.88 -16.09
N VAL A 81 2.64 -26.70 -16.62
CA VAL A 81 2.57 -25.43 -15.86
C VAL A 81 1.10 -25.06 -15.63
N GLU A 82 0.73 -24.65 -14.42
CA GLU A 82 -0.60 -24.11 -14.15
C GLU A 82 -0.75 -22.75 -14.85
N VAL A 83 -1.80 -22.60 -15.68
CA VAL A 83 -2.02 -21.38 -16.47
C VAL A 83 -3.16 -20.57 -15.86
N ILE A 84 -2.89 -19.30 -15.61
CA ILE A 84 -3.88 -18.27 -15.24
C ILE A 84 -4.04 -17.37 -16.45
N ASP A 85 -5.20 -17.45 -17.08
CA ASP A 85 -5.60 -16.57 -18.18
C ASP A 85 -6.00 -15.20 -17.61
N GLY A 86 -5.31 -14.16 -18.07
CA GLY A 86 -5.53 -12.79 -17.59
C GLY A 86 -6.70 -12.09 -18.27
N ASP A 87 -7.17 -12.56 -19.42
CA ASP A 87 -8.28 -11.96 -20.17
C ASP A 87 -8.09 -10.44 -20.34
N ASP A 88 -6.95 -10.02 -20.87
CA ASP A 88 -6.52 -8.61 -21.03
C ASP A 88 -6.40 -7.81 -19.69
N SER A 89 -6.40 -8.47 -18.54
CA SER A 89 -6.28 -7.82 -17.22
C SER A 89 -4.86 -7.28 -16.99
N TYR A 90 -4.72 -6.45 -15.97
CA TYR A 90 -3.48 -5.78 -15.62
C TYR A 90 -2.80 -6.45 -14.42
N LEU A 91 -1.57 -6.93 -14.62
CA LEU A 91 -0.75 -7.55 -13.58
C LEU A 91 0.24 -6.53 -13.02
N MET A 92 0.17 -6.29 -11.71
CA MET A 92 1.00 -5.33 -11.00
C MET A 92 1.60 -5.95 -9.73
N PRO A 93 2.62 -5.31 -9.12
CA PRO A 93 3.10 -5.76 -7.81
C PRO A 93 2.00 -5.66 -6.75
N GLY A 94 2.06 -6.53 -5.76
CA GLY A 94 1.22 -6.40 -4.58
C GLY A 94 1.52 -5.12 -3.79
N LEU A 95 0.50 -4.60 -3.12
CA LEU A 95 0.57 -3.38 -2.31
C LEU A 95 1.32 -3.62 -1.01
N THR A 96 1.94 -2.56 -0.48
CA THR A 96 2.58 -2.54 0.84
C THR A 96 1.89 -1.54 1.76
N GLU A 97 1.40 -2.03 2.90
CA GLU A 97 0.87 -1.22 3.99
C GLU A 97 2.02 -0.78 4.92
N MET A 98 2.36 0.52 4.92
CA MET A 98 3.50 1.04 5.66
C MET A 98 3.17 1.51 7.08
N HIS A 99 1.91 1.45 7.48
CA HIS A 99 1.48 1.63 8.87
C HIS A 99 0.26 0.75 9.17
N GLY A 100 0.49 -0.55 9.32
CA GLY A 100 -0.55 -1.48 9.70
C GLY A 100 -0.43 -1.92 11.15
N HIS A 101 -1.56 -2.22 11.78
CA HIS A 101 -1.61 -2.89 13.07
C HIS A 101 -1.91 -4.37 12.86
N LEU A 102 -1.01 -5.22 13.34
CA LEU A 102 -1.19 -6.66 13.31
C LEU A 102 -2.20 -7.09 14.36
N PRO A 103 -2.89 -8.24 14.15
CA PRO A 103 -3.88 -8.71 15.11
C PRO A 103 -3.34 -8.84 16.53
N ASP A 104 -4.15 -8.44 17.51
CA ASP A 104 -3.83 -8.61 18.92
C ASP A 104 -3.81 -10.11 19.27
N PRO A 105 -2.75 -10.63 19.90
CA PRO A 105 -2.64 -12.05 20.27
C PRO A 105 -3.73 -12.54 21.24
N ARG A 106 -4.47 -11.62 21.85
CA ARG A 106 -5.61 -11.94 22.73
C ARG A 106 -6.91 -12.20 21.96
N GLN A 107 -6.94 -11.86 20.67
CA GLN A 107 -8.06 -12.16 19.79
C GLN A 107 -8.18 -13.66 19.54
N SER A 108 -9.34 -14.11 19.06
CA SER A 108 -9.50 -15.50 18.65
C SER A 108 -8.62 -15.82 17.42
N ASP A 109 -8.27 -17.09 17.25
CA ASP A 109 -7.54 -17.56 16.06
C ASP A 109 -8.32 -17.24 14.75
N VAL A 110 -9.64 -17.14 14.82
CA VAL A 110 -10.48 -16.77 13.67
C VAL A 110 -10.29 -15.32 13.34
N ASP A 111 -10.37 -14.42 14.35
CA ASP A 111 -10.19 -12.98 14.14
C ASP A 111 -8.78 -12.66 13.62
N ILE A 112 -7.74 -13.32 14.18
CA ILE A 112 -6.37 -13.19 13.69
C ILE A 112 -6.29 -13.55 12.19
N ARG A 113 -6.83 -14.71 11.79
CA ARG A 113 -6.84 -15.13 10.38
C ARG A 113 -7.65 -14.17 9.50
N ASN A 114 -8.77 -13.67 10.01
CA ASN A 114 -9.62 -12.76 9.28
C ASN A 114 -8.92 -11.42 9.00
N VAL A 115 -8.32 -10.79 10.01
CA VAL A 115 -7.59 -9.53 9.84
C VAL A 115 -6.44 -9.69 8.85
N LEU A 116 -5.64 -10.73 8.95
CA LEU A 116 -4.54 -10.99 8.01
C LEU A 116 -5.05 -11.23 6.58
N PHE A 117 -6.18 -11.94 6.45
CA PHE A 117 -6.75 -12.20 5.14
C PHE A 117 -7.38 -10.96 4.50
N LEU A 118 -7.91 -10.01 5.27
CA LEU A 118 -8.42 -8.74 4.74
C LEU A 118 -7.35 -7.97 3.99
N TYR A 119 -6.10 -7.95 4.49
CA TYR A 119 -4.97 -7.39 3.74
C TYR A 119 -4.79 -8.09 2.40
N VAL A 120 -4.65 -9.41 2.40
CA VAL A 120 -4.45 -10.21 1.18
C VAL A 120 -5.61 -10.05 0.21
N ALA A 121 -6.85 -10.08 0.69
CA ALA A 121 -8.06 -9.92 -0.11
C ALA A 121 -8.11 -8.60 -0.89
N ASN A 122 -7.37 -7.60 -0.46
CA ASN A 122 -7.28 -6.28 -1.09
C ASN A 122 -5.93 -6.02 -1.78
N GLY A 123 -5.16 -7.08 -2.07
CA GLY A 123 -3.90 -6.99 -2.79
C GLY A 123 -2.71 -6.53 -1.95
N VAL A 124 -2.86 -6.42 -0.63
CA VAL A 124 -1.75 -6.07 0.27
C VAL A 124 -0.94 -7.33 0.58
N THR A 125 0.27 -7.39 0.06
CA THR A 125 1.16 -8.55 0.18
C THR A 125 2.31 -8.35 1.18
N THR A 126 2.52 -7.10 1.61
CA THR A 126 3.53 -6.75 2.62
C THR A 126 2.93 -5.74 3.62
N VAL A 127 3.21 -5.91 4.90
CA VAL A 127 2.77 -5.01 5.98
C VAL A 127 3.94 -4.67 6.90
N ARG A 128 4.15 -3.37 7.13
CA ARG A 128 4.95 -2.86 8.24
C ARG A 128 4.06 -2.74 9.47
N GLY A 129 4.23 -3.65 10.42
CA GLY A 129 3.49 -3.66 11.69
C GLY A 129 4.02 -2.61 12.64
N MET A 130 3.24 -1.58 12.93
CA MET A 130 3.67 -0.42 13.71
C MET A 130 3.26 -0.46 15.19
N GLN A 131 2.86 -1.65 15.68
CA GLN A 131 2.68 -1.93 17.11
C GLN A 131 3.10 -3.36 17.40
N GLY A 132 4.27 -3.51 18.03
CA GLY A 132 4.89 -4.80 18.26
C GLY A 132 4.31 -5.58 19.42
N ASP A 133 4.34 -6.90 19.26
CA ASP A 133 4.11 -7.89 20.29
C ASP A 133 4.99 -9.13 20.01
N PRO A 134 5.58 -9.79 21.03
CA PRO A 134 6.45 -10.96 20.83
C PRO A 134 5.78 -12.13 20.09
N SER A 135 4.46 -12.27 20.14
CA SER A 135 3.72 -13.30 19.41
C SER A 135 3.79 -13.13 17.89
N GLN A 136 4.06 -11.92 17.41
CA GLN A 136 4.12 -11.59 15.98
C GLN A 136 5.31 -12.28 15.29
N PHE A 137 6.39 -12.59 16.01
CA PHE A 137 7.48 -13.40 15.45
C PHE A 137 6.98 -14.80 15.03
N ARG A 138 6.17 -15.44 15.86
CA ARG A 138 5.56 -16.72 15.52
C ARG A 138 4.58 -16.58 14.35
N MET A 139 3.80 -15.49 14.30
CA MET A 139 2.88 -15.20 13.21
C MET A 139 3.66 -15.06 11.89
N ARG A 140 4.74 -14.28 11.86
CA ARG A 140 5.63 -14.11 10.71
C ARG A 140 6.18 -15.46 10.22
N GLU A 141 6.67 -16.31 11.13
CA GLU A 141 7.16 -17.65 10.77
C GLU A 141 6.06 -18.55 10.20
N GLN A 142 4.86 -18.51 10.76
CA GLN A 142 3.72 -19.28 10.24
C GLN A 142 3.33 -18.83 8.84
N ILE A 143 3.34 -17.53 8.57
CA ILE A 143 3.07 -16.96 7.23
C ILE A 143 4.18 -17.40 6.27
N ARG A 144 5.45 -17.26 6.64
CA ARG A 144 6.59 -17.63 5.81
C ARG A 144 6.58 -19.10 5.41
N HIS A 145 6.07 -19.97 6.27
CA HIS A 145 5.95 -21.41 6.02
C HIS A 145 4.61 -21.84 5.40
N GLY A 146 3.74 -20.88 5.01
CA GLY A 146 2.43 -21.16 4.43
C GLY A 146 1.42 -21.81 5.38
N LEU A 147 1.68 -21.80 6.69
CA LEU A 147 0.81 -22.34 7.73
C LEU A 147 -0.30 -21.36 8.13
N LEU A 148 -0.12 -20.10 7.82
CA LEU A 148 -1.06 -19.00 8.02
C LEU A 148 -1.07 -18.13 6.76
N THR A 149 -2.25 -17.85 6.22
CA THR A 149 -2.39 -16.92 5.09
C THR A 149 -2.34 -15.49 5.61
N GLY A 150 -1.40 -14.71 5.12
CA GLY A 150 -1.22 -13.30 5.48
C GLY A 150 -0.08 -12.68 4.70
N PRO A 151 0.03 -11.34 4.68
CA PRO A 151 1.10 -10.63 4.01
C PRO A 151 2.47 -10.92 4.64
N GLN A 152 3.55 -10.63 3.94
CA GLN A 152 4.90 -10.58 4.54
C GLN A 152 4.94 -9.50 5.61
N LEU A 153 5.60 -9.78 6.74
CA LEU A 153 5.59 -8.91 7.90
C LEU A 153 6.98 -8.34 8.19
N TYR A 154 7.06 -7.01 8.21
CA TYR A 154 8.13 -6.27 8.89
C TYR A 154 7.61 -5.83 10.25
N LEU A 155 8.32 -6.19 11.32
CA LEU A 155 7.84 -6.06 12.69
C LEU A 155 8.47 -4.85 13.38
N GLY A 156 7.65 -3.83 13.68
CA GLY A 156 8.00 -2.77 14.60
C GLY A 156 8.08 -3.29 16.03
N SER A 157 8.92 -2.69 16.87
CA SER A 157 9.05 -3.05 18.27
C SER A 157 7.78 -2.76 19.07
N ILE A 158 7.72 -3.29 20.29
CA ILE A 158 6.79 -2.78 21.29
C ILE A 158 7.01 -1.27 21.40
N SER A 159 5.91 -0.50 21.41
CA SER A 159 5.95 0.97 21.41
C SER A 159 6.87 1.53 22.50
N MET A 160 7.84 2.34 22.09
CA MET A 160 8.68 3.13 22.97
C MET A 160 7.96 4.45 23.26
N ASN A 161 7.26 4.51 24.36
CA ASN A 161 6.46 5.65 24.81
C ASN A 161 6.85 6.07 26.23
N GLY A 162 6.34 7.19 26.70
CA GLY A 162 6.66 7.75 28.04
C GLY A 162 6.35 6.82 29.22
N ASP A 163 5.40 5.89 29.08
CA ASP A 163 5.07 4.92 30.13
C ASP A 163 6.12 3.81 30.28
N ARG A 164 6.85 3.51 29.22
CA ARG A 164 7.83 2.41 29.13
C ARG A 164 9.28 2.89 29.13
N VAL A 165 9.47 4.14 28.76
CA VAL A 165 10.79 4.77 28.61
C VAL A 165 10.72 6.16 29.21
N SER A 166 11.05 6.27 30.48
CA SER A 166 10.99 7.52 31.25
C SER A 166 12.34 8.24 31.33
N VAL A 167 13.44 7.51 31.13
CA VAL A 167 14.81 8.04 31.21
C VAL A 167 15.71 7.47 30.11
N ALA A 168 16.82 8.16 29.82
CA ALA A 168 17.79 7.78 28.79
C ALA A 168 18.27 6.32 28.91
N ALA A 169 18.61 5.87 30.11
CA ALA A 169 19.12 4.51 30.33
C ALA A 169 18.09 3.41 29.99
N GLU A 170 16.80 3.66 30.18
CA GLU A 170 15.74 2.74 29.74
C GLU A 170 15.62 2.71 28.22
N ALA A 171 15.77 3.86 27.54
CA ALA A 171 15.82 3.93 26.10
C ALA A 171 16.96 3.08 25.53
N GLU A 172 18.18 3.27 26.00
CA GLU A 172 19.36 2.50 25.60
C GLU A 172 19.16 1.00 25.80
N GLN A 173 18.66 0.60 26.96
CA GLN A 173 18.38 -0.81 27.28
C GLN A 173 17.36 -1.41 26.31
N ARG A 174 16.22 -0.76 26.09
CA ARG A 174 15.15 -1.23 25.22
C ARG A 174 15.60 -1.37 23.76
N VAL A 175 16.34 -0.39 23.25
CA VAL A 175 16.89 -0.45 21.89
C VAL A 175 17.75 -1.70 21.70
N ARG A 176 18.67 -1.99 22.64
CA ARG A 176 19.52 -3.17 22.58
C ARG A 176 18.73 -4.47 22.70
N GLU A 177 17.75 -4.53 23.61
CA GLU A 177 16.84 -5.65 23.76
C GLU A 177 16.10 -5.95 22.46
N TYR A 178 15.43 -4.95 21.87
CA TYR A 178 14.63 -5.11 20.66
C TYR A 178 15.46 -5.49 19.43
N LYS A 179 16.69 -5.00 19.33
CA LYS A 179 17.63 -5.47 18.30
C LYS A 179 17.94 -6.96 18.46
N VAL A 180 18.21 -7.42 19.68
CA VAL A 180 18.50 -8.83 20.00
C VAL A 180 17.28 -9.72 19.76
N ASP A 181 16.08 -9.23 20.09
CA ASP A 181 14.82 -9.93 19.87
C ASP A 181 14.50 -10.10 18.37
N GLY A 182 15.09 -9.29 17.48
CA GLY A 182 14.94 -9.42 16.03
C GLY A 182 13.79 -8.61 15.43
N TYR A 183 13.40 -7.50 16.08
CA TYR A 183 12.53 -6.52 15.47
C TYR A 183 13.23 -5.83 14.29
N ASP A 184 12.47 -5.51 13.25
CA ASP A 184 13.01 -4.90 12.02
C ASP A 184 13.21 -3.39 12.20
N LEU A 185 12.44 -2.75 13.09
CA LEU A 185 12.54 -1.33 13.42
C LEU A 185 12.02 -1.05 14.84
N LEU A 186 12.43 0.10 15.40
CA LEU A 186 11.87 0.58 16.67
C LEU A 186 10.65 1.45 16.39
N LYS A 187 9.53 1.15 17.05
CA LYS A 187 8.31 2.00 17.04
C LYS A 187 8.42 3.07 18.10
N VAL A 188 8.61 4.31 17.69
CA VAL A 188 8.50 5.49 18.54
C VAL A 188 7.02 5.85 18.74
N HIS A 189 6.65 6.26 19.96
CA HIS A 189 5.33 6.73 20.30
C HIS A 189 5.42 7.95 21.25
N GLU A 190 4.28 8.58 21.55
CA GLU A 190 4.20 9.79 22.36
C GLU A 190 4.77 9.63 23.78
N GLY A 191 5.11 10.77 24.39
CA GLY A 191 5.48 10.88 25.80
C GLY A 191 6.96 10.69 26.12
N LEU A 192 7.82 10.46 25.13
CA LEU A 192 9.27 10.44 25.36
C LEU A 192 9.78 11.84 25.69
N THR A 193 10.70 11.92 26.66
CA THR A 193 11.49 13.14 26.91
C THR A 193 12.53 13.34 25.81
N VAL A 194 12.98 14.56 25.60
CA VAL A 194 14.07 14.89 24.65
C VAL A 194 15.32 14.05 24.93
N GLU A 195 15.69 13.89 26.21
CA GLU A 195 16.85 13.10 26.61
C GLU A 195 16.71 11.60 26.26
N ALA A 196 15.54 11.02 26.54
CA ALA A 196 15.25 9.62 26.22
C ALA A 196 15.21 9.38 24.71
N PHE A 197 14.68 10.34 23.96
CA PHE A 197 14.64 10.27 22.50
C PHE A 197 16.03 10.34 21.87
N HIS A 198 16.91 11.22 22.33
CA HIS A 198 18.32 11.28 21.90
C HIS A 198 19.07 9.99 22.22
N ALA A 199 18.91 9.45 23.43
CA ALA A 199 19.53 8.18 23.82
C ALA A 199 19.04 7.00 22.96
N LEU A 200 17.71 6.97 22.62
CA LEU A 200 17.14 6.03 21.66
C LEU A 200 17.85 6.15 20.30
N ALA A 201 17.90 7.36 19.73
CA ALA A 201 18.46 7.59 18.41
C ALA A 201 19.97 7.25 18.31
N GLU A 202 20.75 7.66 19.31
CA GLU A 202 22.19 7.33 19.39
C GLU A 202 22.42 5.83 19.50
N THR A 203 21.68 5.15 20.37
CA THR A 203 21.80 3.70 20.56
C THR A 203 21.31 2.92 19.35
N ALA A 204 20.20 3.36 18.72
CA ALA A 204 19.67 2.77 17.50
C ALA A 204 20.71 2.78 16.38
N LYS A 205 21.41 3.91 16.21
CA LYS A 205 22.51 4.05 15.25
C LYS A 205 23.68 3.14 15.61
N GLU A 206 24.05 3.03 16.90
CA GLU A 206 25.15 2.19 17.37
C GLU A 206 24.92 0.71 17.06
N VAL A 207 23.67 0.22 17.24
CA VAL A 207 23.33 -1.19 17.02
C VAL A 207 22.75 -1.48 15.66
N ASP A 208 22.71 -0.48 14.78
CA ASP A 208 22.18 -0.58 13.43
C ASP A 208 20.74 -1.12 13.39
N ILE A 209 19.80 -0.41 14.03
CA ILE A 209 18.36 -0.66 13.93
C ILE A 209 17.64 0.66 13.60
N PRO A 210 16.84 0.71 12.53
CA PRO A 210 16.09 1.92 12.21
C PRO A 210 15.00 2.18 13.26
N PHE A 211 14.56 3.44 13.35
CA PHE A 211 13.45 3.84 14.20
C PHE A 211 12.52 4.81 13.49
N GLY A 212 11.24 4.72 13.78
CA GLY A 212 10.20 5.54 13.14
C GLY A 212 8.87 5.47 13.88
N GLY A 213 7.87 6.15 13.35
CA GLY A 213 6.55 6.25 13.94
C GLY A 213 6.20 7.69 14.31
N HIS A 214 5.69 7.89 15.53
CA HIS A 214 5.32 9.22 16.01
C HIS A 214 6.54 10.12 16.27
N VAL A 215 6.29 11.41 16.27
CA VAL A 215 7.23 12.41 16.80
C VAL A 215 6.68 12.88 18.14
N PRO A 216 7.33 12.60 19.27
CA PRO A 216 6.82 13.05 20.57
C PRO A 216 6.75 14.60 20.64
N ASP A 217 5.65 15.13 21.13
CA ASP A 217 5.41 16.57 21.22
C ASP A 217 6.56 17.33 21.92
N ALA A 218 7.16 16.73 22.97
CA ALA A 218 8.29 17.32 23.67
C ALA A 218 9.58 17.39 22.81
N VAL A 219 9.68 16.57 21.77
CA VAL A 219 10.85 16.49 20.87
C VAL A 219 10.70 17.43 19.69
N GLY A 220 9.55 17.37 19.03
CA GLY A 220 9.23 18.16 17.84
C GLY A 220 9.94 17.70 16.57
N LEU A 221 9.35 18.07 15.44
CA LEU A 221 9.75 17.60 14.11
C LEU A 221 11.23 17.88 13.77
N ARG A 222 11.72 19.09 14.03
CA ARG A 222 13.10 19.48 13.65
C ARG A 222 14.16 18.63 14.34
N VAL A 223 13.92 18.23 15.60
CA VAL A 223 14.84 17.35 16.33
C VAL A 223 14.77 15.93 15.76
N ALA A 224 13.56 15.42 15.50
CA ALA A 224 13.38 14.09 14.89
C ALA A 224 14.09 13.96 13.53
N LEU A 225 13.96 14.97 12.67
CA LEU A 225 14.68 15.04 11.39
C LEU A 225 16.21 15.09 11.60
N ALA A 226 16.69 15.92 12.53
CA ALA A 226 18.13 16.12 12.76
C ALA A 226 18.83 14.87 13.30
N VAL A 227 18.17 14.03 14.09
CA VAL A 227 18.75 12.79 14.61
C VAL A 227 18.58 11.59 13.67
N GLY A 228 17.87 11.76 12.55
CA GLY A 228 17.70 10.76 11.50
C GLY A 228 16.60 9.73 11.79
N GLN A 229 15.45 10.16 12.32
CA GLN A 229 14.27 9.31 12.38
C GLN A 229 13.91 8.87 10.97
N GLN A 230 13.89 7.56 10.72
CA GLN A 230 13.74 7.01 9.36
C GLN A 230 12.35 7.27 8.78
N SER A 231 11.29 7.16 9.58
CA SER A 231 9.95 7.54 9.14
C SER A 231 9.22 8.37 10.19
N ILE A 232 8.46 9.35 9.71
CA ILE A 232 7.48 10.12 10.49
C ILE A 232 6.10 9.74 9.97
N ASP A 233 5.28 9.21 10.88
CA ASP A 233 3.96 8.75 10.55
C ASP A 233 2.94 9.83 10.95
N HIS A 234 1.73 9.80 10.36
CA HIS A 234 0.59 10.67 10.68
C HIS A 234 0.79 12.17 10.42
N LEU A 235 1.85 12.60 9.75
CA LEU A 235 2.27 14.02 9.68
C LEU A 235 2.42 14.66 11.07
N ASP A 236 2.93 13.87 12.02
CA ASP A 236 3.12 14.33 13.39
C ASP A 236 4.07 15.52 13.46
N ASN A 237 3.68 16.54 14.19
CA ASN A 237 4.41 17.79 14.38
C ASN A 237 4.70 18.63 13.12
N TYR A 238 4.15 18.27 11.93
CA TYR A 238 4.29 19.09 10.75
C TYR A 238 3.54 20.41 10.84
N LEU A 239 2.35 20.41 11.44
CA LEU A 239 1.56 21.63 11.62
C LEU A 239 2.20 22.53 12.69
N GLU A 240 2.70 21.94 13.76
CA GLU A 240 3.43 22.59 14.84
C GLU A 240 4.72 23.24 14.34
N ALA A 241 5.39 22.62 13.37
CA ALA A 241 6.59 23.18 12.74
C ALA A 241 6.31 24.39 11.81
N LEU A 242 5.05 24.63 11.46
CA LEU A 242 4.60 25.84 10.77
C LEU A 242 4.28 27.01 11.71
N VAL A 243 4.51 26.85 13.02
CA VAL A 243 4.37 27.95 13.99
C VAL A 243 5.70 28.68 14.12
N PRO A 244 5.74 30.02 13.99
CA PRO A 244 6.94 30.81 14.20
C PRO A 244 7.52 30.59 15.59
N GLU A 245 8.85 30.47 15.72
CA GLU A 245 9.54 30.25 17.00
C GLU A 245 9.21 31.28 18.08
N THR A 246 8.76 32.48 17.68
CA THR A 246 8.32 33.54 18.58
C THR A 246 6.99 33.29 19.27
N PHE A 247 6.25 32.27 18.82
CA PHE A 247 4.92 31.91 19.30
C PHE A 247 4.90 30.49 19.93
N GLN A 248 6.02 30.02 20.45
CA GLN A 248 6.01 28.69 21.09
C GLN A 248 5.00 28.67 22.24
N PRO A 249 4.00 27.79 22.22
CA PRO A 249 3.08 27.64 23.33
C PRO A 249 3.84 27.14 24.54
N ASP A 250 3.42 27.60 25.74
CA ASP A 250 4.01 27.17 27.05
C ASP A 250 3.85 25.65 27.32
N SER A 251 3.09 24.98 26.48
CA SER A 251 2.83 23.52 26.56
C SER A 251 2.65 22.95 25.14
N PRO A 252 3.01 21.66 24.89
CA PRO A 252 2.74 21.00 23.63
C PRO A 252 1.27 21.09 23.24
N VAL A 253 1.01 21.45 21.99
CA VAL A 253 -0.35 21.62 21.46
C VAL A 253 -0.81 20.27 20.93
N GLY A 254 -1.33 19.40 21.79
CA GLY A 254 -1.98 18.19 21.33
C GLY A 254 -3.29 18.49 20.55
N LEU A 255 -3.96 17.46 20.06
CA LEU A 255 -5.21 17.55 19.27
C LEU A 255 -6.27 18.52 19.83
N ARG A 256 -6.29 18.74 21.15
CA ARG A 256 -7.21 19.71 21.81
C ARG A 256 -6.83 21.17 21.60
N GLY A 257 -5.57 21.45 21.31
CA GLY A 257 -5.06 22.79 21.05
C GLY A 257 -5.02 23.19 19.58
N VAL A 258 -5.49 22.33 18.68
CA VAL A 258 -5.40 22.53 17.21
C VAL A 258 -6.09 23.82 16.76
N GLY A 259 -7.18 24.23 17.43
CA GLY A 259 -7.84 25.52 17.12
C GLY A 259 -6.97 26.74 17.42
N GLU A 260 -6.18 26.71 18.51
CA GLU A 260 -5.23 27.76 18.88
C GLU A 260 -4.04 27.74 17.93
N LEU A 261 -3.54 26.56 17.56
CA LEU A 261 -2.49 26.37 16.57
C LEU A 261 -2.85 27.01 15.25
N MET A 262 -4.05 26.73 14.73
CA MET A 262 -4.54 27.27 13.45
C MET A 262 -4.64 28.80 13.41
N ALA A 263 -4.64 29.47 14.55
CA ALA A 263 -4.64 30.93 14.63
C ALA A 263 -3.25 31.56 14.44
N ILE A 264 -2.18 30.77 14.63
CA ILE A 264 -0.79 31.24 14.64
C ILE A 264 0.11 30.54 13.59
N VAL A 265 -0.45 29.62 12.81
CA VAL A 265 0.27 28.98 11.69
C VAL A 265 0.69 30.01 10.67
N ASP A 266 1.94 29.90 10.20
CA ASP A 266 2.53 30.69 9.12
C ASP A 266 2.93 29.75 7.96
N GLU A 267 2.07 29.67 6.95
CA GLU A 267 2.28 28.82 5.79
C GLU A 267 3.52 29.21 4.95
N SER A 268 4.09 30.43 5.18
CA SER A 268 5.35 30.79 4.51
C SER A 268 6.56 29.95 4.95
N LEU A 269 6.43 29.22 6.07
CA LEU A 269 7.44 28.28 6.58
C LEU A 269 7.40 26.92 5.85
N MET A 270 6.40 26.68 4.98
CA MET A 270 6.21 25.39 4.30
C MET A 270 7.44 24.97 3.49
N SER A 271 8.02 25.90 2.74
CA SER A 271 9.20 25.61 1.90
C SER A 271 10.40 25.13 2.72
N ASP A 272 10.68 25.79 3.85
CA ASP A 272 11.79 25.43 4.74
C ASP A 272 11.55 24.06 5.41
N LEU A 273 10.29 23.77 5.71
CA LEU A 273 9.86 22.50 6.30
C LEU A 273 10.06 21.34 5.32
N VAL A 274 9.61 21.53 4.07
CA VAL A 274 9.80 20.55 2.98
C VAL A 274 11.30 20.31 2.74
N GLU A 275 12.09 21.38 2.60
CA GLU A 275 13.54 21.27 2.41
C GLU A 275 14.22 20.51 3.55
N ALA A 276 13.82 20.78 4.81
CA ALA A 276 14.37 20.08 5.96
C ALA A 276 14.04 18.58 5.94
N THR A 277 12.82 18.21 5.55
CA THR A 277 12.38 16.80 5.44
C THR A 277 13.14 16.06 4.33
N VAL A 278 13.25 16.68 3.15
CA VAL A 278 13.99 16.13 2.01
C VAL A 278 15.47 15.93 2.34
N ASN A 279 16.11 16.95 2.93
CA ASN A 279 17.53 16.90 3.30
C ASN A 279 17.83 15.85 4.39
N ALA A 280 16.87 15.57 5.27
CA ALA A 280 16.99 14.51 6.27
C ALA A 280 16.87 13.09 5.65
N GLY A 281 16.30 12.97 4.44
CA GLY A 281 16.01 11.68 3.82
C GLY A 281 14.91 10.89 4.56
N THR A 282 14.19 11.53 5.45
CA THR A 282 13.13 10.92 6.25
C THR A 282 11.92 10.58 5.38
N TRP A 283 11.36 9.41 5.61
CA TRP A 283 10.11 8.98 4.98
C TRP A 283 8.91 9.54 5.72
N VAL A 284 7.85 9.81 4.98
CA VAL A 284 6.57 10.27 5.54
C VAL A 284 5.48 9.27 5.23
N VAL A 285 4.74 8.84 6.26
CA VAL A 285 3.59 7.92 6.13
C VAL A 285 2.35 8.62 6.68
N PRO A 286 1.61 9.37 5.84
CA PRO A 286 0.65 10.38 6.29
C PRO A 286 -0.62 9.85 6.97
N THR A 287 -1.09 8.65 6.59
CA THR A 287 -2.35 8.04 7.08
C THR A 287 -3.55 8.99 7.01
N MET A 288 -3.69 9.70 5.91
CA MET A 288 -4.63 10.83 5.76
C MET A 288 -6.08 10.43 5.98
N VAL A 289 -6.50 9.27 5.41
CA VAL A 289 -7.90 8.81 5.49
C VAL A 289 -8.32 8.56 6.94
N LEU A 290 -7.42 8.00 7.77
CA LEU A 290 -7.72 7.83 9.20
C LEU A 290 -8.01 9.19 9.85
N TRP A 291 -7.14 10.18 9.65
CA TRP A 291 -7.30 11.50 10.25
C TRP A 291 -8.56 12.22 9.76
N GLU A 292 -8.84 12.16 8.46
CA GLU A 292 -10.05 12.76 7.86
C GLU A 292 -11.33 12.05 8.31
N THR A 293 -11.27 10.75 8.57
CA THR A 293 -12.41 9.96 9.05
C THR A 293 -12.62 10.13 10.56
N ALA A 294 -11.57 9.91 11.33
CA ALA A 294 -11.66 9.77 12.78
C ALA A 294 -11.62 11.09 13.52
N PHE A 295 -10.90 12.09 13.01
CA PHE A 295 -10.60 13.31 13.75
C PHE A 295 -11.25 14.54 13.12
N PHE A 296 -11.37 14.62 11.80
CA PHE A 296 -11.82 15.84 11.13
C PHE A 296 -13.19 15.72 10.48
N ASN A 297 -13.76 14.51 10.43
CA ASN A 297 -15.09 14.23 9.86
C ASN A 297 -15.25 14.70 8.39
N GLU A 298 -14.17 14.67 7.62
CA GLU A 298 -14.17 15.07 6.20
C GLU A 298 -14.65 13.93 5.28
N ARG A 299 -14.64 12.67 5.74
CA ARG A 299 -15.00 11.48 4.96
C ARG A 299 -16.44 11.00 5.16
N GLY A 300 -17.27 11.75 5.84
CA GLY A 300 -18.68 11.51 6.04
C GLY A 300 -19.10 11.41 7.50
N SER A 301 -20.41 11.49 7.74
CA SER A 301 -20.97 11.31 9.07
C SER A 301 -20.81 9.86 9.55
N VAL A 302 -21.03 9.64 10.85
CA VAL A 302 -20.99 8.29 11.43
C VAL A 302 -21.94 7.33 10.72
N GLU A 303 -23.12 7.80 10.32
CA GLU A 303 -24.06 7.02 9.55
C GLU A 303 -23.47 6.57 8.20
N VAL A 304 -22.86 7.50 7.44
CA VAL A 304 -22.20 7.18 6.16
C VAL A 304 -21.04 6.22 6.34
N LEU A 305 -20.23 6.44 7.38
CA LEU A 305 -19.08 5.57 7.68
C LEU A 305 -19.51 4.16 8.07
N SER A 306 -20.60 4.03 8.83
CA SER A 306 -21.16 2.75 9.29
C SER A 306 -21.76 1.93 8.15
N GLU A 307 -22.24 2.60 7.09
CA GLU A 307 -22.81 1.96 5.91
C GLU A 307 -21.76 1.54 4.87
N ARG A 308 -20.47 1.79 5.11
CA ARG A 308 -19.41 1.32 4.21
C ARG A 308 -19.46 -0.20 4.07
N PRO A 309 -19.41 -0.76 2.85
CA PRO A 309 -19.56 -2.19 2.61
C PRO A 309 -18.57 -3.07 3.37
N GLU A 310 -17.37 -2.56 3.64
CA GLU A 310 -16.29 -3.28 4.31
C GLU A 310 -16.48 -3.41 5.83
N THR A 311 -17.34 -2.61 6.45
CA THR A 311 -17.62 -2.69 7.91
C THR A 311 -18.17 -4.04 8.31
N LYS A 312 -18.88 -4.74 7.40
CA LYS A 312 -19.41 -6.09 7.63
C LYS A 312 -18.33 -7.16 7.89
N TYR A 313 -17.08 -6.88 7.58
CA TYR A 313 -15.96 -7.79 7.81
C TYR A 313 -15.28 -7.58 9.17
N MET A 314 -15.79 -6.65 9.97
CA MET A 314 -15.29 -6.38 11.31
C MET A 314 -16.27 -6.88 12.37
N PRO A 315 -15.76 -7.29 13.57
CA PRO A 315 -16.63 -7.63 14.68
C PRO A 315 -17.60 -6.49 15.01
N PRO A 316 -18.90 -6.76 15.24
CA PRO A 316 -19.90 -5.72 15.51
C PRO A 316 -19.51 -4.81 16.67
N GLU A 317 -18.96 -5.36 17.76
CA GLU A 317 -18.50 -4.59 18.90
C GLU A 317 -17.31 -3.66 18.57
N THR A 318 -16.55 -3.96 17.53
CA THR A 318 -15.50 -3.07 17.03
C THR A 318 -16.11 -1.88 16.29
N VAL A 319 -17.09 -2.12 15.44
CA VAL A 319 -17.83 -1.05 14.73
C VAL A 319 -18.56 -0.14 15.71
N GLU A 320 -19.23 -0.71 16.74
CA GLU A 320 -19.88 0.06 17.80
C GLU A 320 -18.87 0.97 18.57
N ARG A 321 -17.67 0.47 18.87
CA ARG A 321 -16.61 1.29 19.48
C ARG A 321 -16.15 2.41 18.55
N TRP A 322 -16.06 2.17 17.25
CA TRP A 322 -15.69 3.18 16.27
C TRP A 322 -16.74 4.29 16.16
N ILE A 323 -18.03 3.92 16.10
CA ILE A 323 -19.15 4.86 16.12
C ILE A 323 -19.02 5.77 17.36
N LYS A 324 -18.93 5.16 18.53
CA LYS A 324 -18.81 5.91 19.78
C LYS A 324 -17.59 6.83 19.79
N ALA A 325 -16.45 6.37 19.30
CA ALA A 325 -15.21 7.16 19.28
C ALA A 325 -15.31 8.39 18.38
N VAL A 326 -16.01 8.30 17.24
CA VAL A 326 -16.25 9.45 16.36
C VAL A 326 -17.26 10.41 16.99
N ASP A 327 -18.38 9.90 17.52
CA ASP A 327 -19.39 10.73 18.18
C ASP A 327 -18.82 11.52 19.37
N ASP A 328 -18.09 10.85 20.27
CA ASP A 328 -17.45 11.49 21.44
C ASP A 328 -16.49 12.63 21.01
N ARG A 329 -15.83 12.50 19.86
CA ARG A 329 -14.94 13.55 19.32
C ARG A 329 -15.70 14.72 18.71
N LEU A 330 -16.75 14.42 17.94
CA LEU A 330 -17.58 15.46 17.32
C LEU A 330 -18.28 16.36 18.34
N GLU A 331 -18.64 15.82 19.52
CA GLU A 331 -19.21 16.62 20.61
C GLU A 331 -18.24 17.68 21.17
N THR A 332 -16.94 17.48 20.98
CA THR A 332 -15.89 18.31 21.61
C THR A 332 -15.13 19.19 20.63
N THR A 333 -15.42 19.10 19.32
CA THR A 333 -14.62 19.74 18.28
C THR A 333 -15.44 20.72 17.44
N ASP A 334 -14.82 21.83 17.07
CA ASP A 334 -15.38 22.79 16.10
C ASP A 334 -15.16 22.31 14.66
N ILE A 335 -16.26 22.10 13.94
CA ILE A 335 -16.23 21.58 12.55
C ILE A 335 -15.44 22.49 11.60
N ASP A 336 -15.53 23.82 11.75
CA ASP A 336 -14.81 24.73 10.87
C ASP A 336 -13.30 24.69 11.15
N THR A 337 -12.91 24.52 12.39
CA THR A 337 -11.50 24.25 12.76
C THR A 337 -11.01 22.92 12.15
N ASN A 338 -11.79 21.85 12.29
CA ASN A 338 -11.45 20.54 11.70
C ASN A 338 -11.21 20.62 10.19
N ARG A 339 -12.09 21.31 9.45
CA ARG A 339 -11.92 21.51 7.99
C ARG A 339 -10.65 22.26 7.65
N ARG A 340 -10.31 23.29 8.41
CA ARG A 340 -9.08 24.06 8.21
C ARG A 340 -7.84 23.20 8.47
N VAL A 341 -7.85 22.38 9.51
CA VAL A 341 -6.76 21.46 9.80
C VAL A 341 -6.61 20.40 8.71
N ALA A 342 -7.71 19.79 8.29
CA ALA A 342 -7.69 18.82 7.18
C ALA A 342 -7.13 19.46 5.91
N ALA A 343 -7.56 20.68 5.57
CA ALA A 343 -7.05 21.40 4.41
C ALA A 343 -5.54 21.69 4.52
N LEU A 344 -5.06 22.11 5.70
CA LEU A 344 -3.63 22.37 5.91
C LEU A 344 -2.80 21.08 5.83
N ARG A 345 -3.28 19.96 6.38
CA ARG A 345 -2.61 18.65 6.26
C ARG A 345 -2.51 18.21 4.80
N ARG A 346 -3.57 18.41 4.00
CA ARG A 346 -3.54 18.16 2.55
C ARG A 346 -2.49 19.03 1.85
N SER A 347 -2.41 20.32 2.21
CA SER A 347 -1.38 21.23 1.67
C SER A 347 0.02 20.80 2.06
N VAL A 348 0.25 20.34 3.31
CA VAL A 348 1.55 19.79 3.76
C VAL A 348 1.92 18.54 2.94
N LEU A 349 0.99 17.58 2.79
CA LEU A 349 1.24 16.39 2.00
C LEU A 349 1.64 16.72 0.55
N MET A 350 0.88 17.61 -0.10
CA MET A 350 1.16 17.99 -1.48
C MET A 350 2.47 18.77 -1.61
N ALA A 351 2.78 19.65 -0.67
CA ALA A 351 4.07 20.37 -0.67
C ALA A 351 5.26 19.41 -0.48
N LEU A 352 5.12 18.39 0.38
CA LEU A 352 6.13 17.33 0.55
C LEU A 352 6.31 16.52 -0.73
N HIS A 353 5.21 16.13 -1.38
CA HIS A 353 5.23 15.40 -2.66
C HIS A 353 5.91 16.22 -3.76
N GLU A 354 5.46 17.44 -4.00
CA GLU A 354 6.01 18.36 -5.00
C GLU A 354 7.48 18.71 -4.73
N GLY A 355 7.87 18.75 -3.45
CA GLY A 355 9.24 18.99 -3.02
C GLY A 355 10.16 17.77 -3.12
N GLY A 356 9.63 16.59 -3.48
CA GLY A 356 10.39 15.36 -3.65
C GLY A 356 10.73 14.63 -2.34
N ALA A 357 9.95 14.82 -1.30
CA ALA A 357 10.09 14.03 -0.07
C ALA A 357 9.79 12.55 -0.30
N ASN A 358 10.41 11.68 0.50
CA ASN A 358 10.10 10.27 0.49
C ASN A 358 8.75 10.03 1.14
N ILE A 359 7.75 9.60 0.36
CA ILE A 359 6.42 9.26 0.85
C ILE A 359 6.17 7.77 0.65
N ALA A 360 5.53 7.13 1.64
CA ALA A 360 5.05 5.76 1.54
C ALA A 360 3.61 5.67 2.06
N LEU A 361 2.80 4.79 1.47
CA LEU A 361 1.38 4.68 1.75
C LEU A 361 1.15 3.82 2.99
N GLY A 362 0.36 4.34 3.94
CA GLY A 362 -0.05 3.63 5.15
C GLY A 362 -1.39 4.12 5.65
N THR A 363 -2.12 3.29 6.39
CA THR A 363 -3.52 3.56 6.74
C THR A 363 -3.82 3.53 8.23
N ASP A 364 -2.92 3.00 9.04
CA ASP A 364 -3.11 2.78 10.48
C ASP A 364 -4.27 1.81 10.80
N SER A 365 -4.59 0.92 9.84
CA SER A 365 -5.66 -0.08 10.01
C SER A 365 -5.20 -1.29 10.84
N PRO A 366 -6.13 -1.94 11.63
CA PRO A 366 -7.53 -1.59 11.86
C PRO A 366 -7.72 -0.52 12.93
N GLN A 367 -8.17 0.64 12.56
CA GLN A 367 -8.60 1.71 13.48
C GLN A 367 -9.80 2.44 12.89
N ILE A 368 -10.62 3.01 13.72
CA ILE A 368 -11.80 3.86 13.45
C ILE A 368 -12.21 3.96 11.96
N PHE A 369 -13.00 2.98 11.50
CA PHE A 369 -13.45 2.81 10.10
C PHE A 369 -12.34 2.64 9.06
N SER A 370 -11.09 2.40 9.47
CA SER A 370 -10.00 1.96 8.60
C SER A 370 -9.93 0.43 8.64
N VAL A 371 -10.67 -0.23 7.74
CA VAL A 371 -10.67 -1.69 7.62
C VAL A 371 -9.43 -2.17 6.87
N PRO A 372 -8.69 -3.18 7.36
CA PRO A 372 -7.46 -3.66 6.73
C PRO A 372 -7.61 -3.93 5.24
N GLY A 373 -6.67 -3.43 4.46
CA GLY A 373 -6.65 -3.54 3.01
C GLY A 373 -7.62 -2.59 2.31
N PHE A 374 -8.89 -2.50 2.72
CA PHE A 374 -9.85 -1.54 2.14
C PHE A 374 -9.42 -0.09 2.38
N ALA A 375 -8.85 0.20 3.53
CA ALA A 375 -8.33 1.53 3.84
C ALA A 375 -7.22 1.97 2.86
N MET A 376 -6.42 1.04 2.30
CA MET A 376 -5.42 1.32 1.27
C MET A 376 -6.06 1.92 0.02
N HIS A 377 -7.18 1.36 -0.44
CA HIS A 377 -7.90 1.89 -1.61
C HIS A 377 -8.46 3.29 -1.35
N HIS A 378 -8.93 3.56 -0.13
CA HIS A 378 -9.38 4.90 0.25
C HIS A 378 -8.23 5.91 0.30
N GLU A 379 -7.07 5.51 0.84
CA GLU A 379 -5.88 6.37 0.91
C GLU A 379 -5.34 6.68 -0.50
N MET A 380 -5.23 5.67 -1.38
CA MET A 380 -4.83 5.87 -2.78
C MET A 380 -5.79 6.80 -3.54
N ALA A 381 -7.09 6.60 -3.37
CA ALA A 381 -8.09 7.48 -4.01
C ALA A 381 -7.97 8.93 -3.52
N LEU A 382 -7.73 9.14 -2.23
CA LEU A 382 -7.50 10.48 -1.67
C LEU A 382 -6.28 11.14 -2.29
N TYR A 383 -5.16 10.43 -2.44
CA TYR A 383 -3.94 11.03 -3.00
C TYR A 383 -4.15 11.48 -4.46
N VAL A 384 -4.90 10.70 -5.25
CA VAL A 384 -5.29 11.12 -6.61
C VAL A 384 -6.26 12.31 -6.58
N GLU A 385 -7.24 12.34 -5.65
CA GLU A 385 -8.13 13.49 -5.44
C GLU A 385 -7.35 14.77 -5.10
N LEU A 386 -6.20 14.65 -4.43
CA LEU A 386 -5.34 15.78 -4.09
C LEU A 386 -4.44 16.25 -5.24
N GLY A 387 -4.30 15.46 -6.30
CA GLY A 387 -3.59 15.85 -7.51
C GLY A 387 -2.37 15.01 -7.89
N MET A 388 -2.04 13.96 -7.13
CA MET A 388 -1.04 12.99 -7.55
C MET A 388 -1.56 12.18 -8.74
N THR A 389 -0.70 11.78 -9.66
CA THR A 389 -1.08 10.85 -10.74
C THR A 389 -1.31 9.44 -10.19
N PRO A 390 -2.15 8.61 -10.83
CA PRO A 390 -2.29 7.21 -10.43
C PRO A 390 -0.97 6.44 -10.37
N TYR A 391 -0.03 6.71 -11.30
CA TYR A 391 1.30 6.10 -11.29
C TYR A 391 2.10 6.46 -10.03
N GLU A 392 2.18 7.75 -9.68
CA GLU A 392 2.88 8.22 -8.46
C GLU A 392 2.30 7.56 -7.20
N VAL A 393 0.97 7.44 -7.13
CA VAL A 393 0.30 6.78 -5.98
C VAL A 393 0.62 5.29 -5.93
N LEU A 394 0.64 4.60 -7.08
CA LEU A 394 1.02 3.19 -7.13
C LEU A 394 2.50 2.99 -6.77
N GLU A 395 3.38 3.89 -7.22
CA GLU A 395 4.79 3.87 -6.84
C GLU A 395 4.97 3.97 -5.33
N ILE A 396 4.24 4.89 -4.68
CA ILE A 396 4.21 5.08 -3.21
C ILE A 396 3.67 3.83 -2.48
N ALA A 397 2.80 3.05 -3.12
CA ALA A 397 2.19 1.86 -2.54
C ALA A 397 2.94 0.54 -2.86
N THR A 398 3.92 0.54 -3.77
CA THR A 398 4.60 -0.68 -4.25
C THR A 398 6.13 -0.57 -4.17
N ARG A 399 6.76 0.14 -5.11
CA ARG A 399 8.22 0.23 -5.25
C ARG A 399 8.89 1.04 -4.13
N ARG A 400 8.32 2.18 -3.75
CA ARG A 400 8.88 3.05 -2.70
C ARG A 400 9.00 2.33 -1.34
N PRO A 401 8.04 1.51 -0.87
CA PRO A 401 8.24 0.65 0.29
C PRO A 401 9.43 -0.31 0.18
N ALA A 402 9.69 -0.88 -1.00
CA ALA A 402 10.87 -1.74 -1.19
C ALA A 402 12.18 -0.94 -1.05
N GLU A 403 12.21 0.32 -1.51
CA GLU A 403 13.32 1.24 -1.27
C GLU A 403 13.50 1.54 0.23
N TYR A 404 12.41 1.76 0.97
CA TYR A 404 12.45 1.97 2.42
C TYR A 404 13.13 0.82 3.16
N PHE A 405 12.87 -0.42 2.74
CA PHE A 405 13.39 -1.64 3.37
C PHE A 405 14.73 -2.10 2.78
N ASP A 406 15.33 -1.37 1.84
CA ASP A 406 16.53 -1.79 1.09
C ASP A 406 16.33 -3.18 0.43
N ALA A 407 15.14 -3.42 -0.13
CA ALA A 407 14.66 -4.69 -0.66
C ALA A 407 14.17 -4.59 -2.11
N VAL A 408 14.69 -3.65 -2.89
CA VAL A 408 14.31 -3.39 -4.30
C VAL A 408 14.58 -4.58 -5.23
N ASP A 409 15.46 -5.49 -4.84
CA ASP A 409 15.76 -6.71 -5.57
C ASP A 409 14.83 -7.88 -5.16
N ASP A 410 13.92 -7.67 -4.19
CA ASP A 410 13.05 -8.73 -3.66
C ASP A 410 11.58 -8.53 -4.00
N PHE A 411 11.05 -7.30 -3.90
CA PHE A 411 9.64 -6.99 -4.16
C PHE A 411 9.41 -5.55 -4.62
N GLY A 412 8.15 -5.23 -4.97
CA GLY A 412 7.70 -3.89 -5.34
C GLY A 412 7.67 -3.63 -6.85
N MET A 413 8.14 -4.56 -7.65
CA MET A 413 8.09 -4.52 -9.12
C MET A 413 7.64 -5.86 -9.70
N VAL A 414 7.15 -5.85 -10.95
CA VAL A 414 6.99 -7.07 -11.75
C VAL A 414 8.24 -7.19 -12.63
N ALA A 415 9.24 -7.90 -12.11
CA ALA A 415 10.52 -8.10 -12.77
C ALA A 415 11.11 -9.49 -12.45
N GLU A 416 11.96 -10.01 -13.32
CA GLU A 416 12.65 -11.30 -13.10
C GLU A 416 13.47 -11.26 -11.81
N GLY A 417 13.38 -12.34 -11.02
CA GLY A 417 14.01 -12.47 -9.72
C GLY A 417 13.16 -11.98 -8.54
N GLN A 418 12.17 -11.13 -8.77
CA GLN A 418 11.28 -10.62 -7.73
C GLN A 418 10.37 -11.71 -7.17
N ARG A 419 9.93 -11.56 -5.92
CA ARG A 419 8.87 -12.41 -5.35
C ARG A 419 7.60 -12.28 -6.17
N ALA A 420 6.93 -13.41 -6.39
CA ALA A 420 5.62 -13.43 -7.01
C ALA A 420 4.53 -13.05 -6.00
N ASP A 421 4.59 -11.80 -5.53
CA ASP A 421 3.58 -11.09 -4.74
C ASP A 421 2.90 -10.11 -5.69
N LEU A 422 1.80 -10.55 -6.32
CA LEU A 422 1.21 -9.89 -7.48
C LEU A 422 -0.29 -9.67 -7.30
N LEU A 423 -0.80 -8.62 -7.92
CA LEU A 423 -2.22 -8.29 -7.99
C LEU A 423 -2.64 -8.26 -9.47
N LEU A 424 -3.65 -9.04 -9.83
CA LEU A 424 -4.30 -9.00 -11.15
C LEU A 424 -5.62 -8.24 -11.03
N VAL A 425 -5.80 -7.19 -11.84
CA VAL A 425 -6.98 -6.31 -11.83
C VAL A 425 -7.58 -6.15 -13.21
N THR A 426 -8.90 -6.01 -13.31
CA THR A 426 -9.64 -6.02 -14.57
C THR A 426 -9.69 -4.66 -15.30
N GLY A 427 -9.03 -3.65 -14.80
CA GLY A 427 -8.98 -2.32 -15.44
C GLY A 427 -7.62 -1.68 -15.26
N ASN A 428 -7.25 -0.76 -16.13
CA ASN A 428 -5.96 -0.07 -16.08
C ASN A 428 -5.87 0.86 -14.85
N PRO A 429 -5.03 0.57 -13.84
CA PRO A 429 -4.87 1.43 -12.68
C PRO A 429 -4.22 2.78 -12.98
N PHE A 430 -3.46 2.91 -14.09
CA PHE A 430 -2.89 4.20 -14.50
C PHE A 430 -3.96 5.15 -15.07
N GLU A 431 -5.07 4.62 -15.57
CA GLU A 431 -6.20 5.44 -16.03
C GLU A 431 -7.14 5.82 -14.89
N ASP A 432 -7.36 4.91 -13.94
CA ASP A 432 -8.20 5.13 -12.76
C ASP A 432 -7.68 4.29 -11.60
N ILE A 433 -7.19 4.94 -10.57
CA ILE A 433 -6.65 4.27 -9.36
C ILE A 433 -7.67 3.34 -8.70
N ARG A 434 -8.98 3.58 -8.87
CA ARG A 434 -10.04 2.73 -8.32
C ARG A 434 -10.07 1.33 -8.94
N ASN A 435 -9.44 1.14 -10.10
CA ASN A 435 -9.29 -0.17 -10.74
C ASN A 435 -8.45 -1.14 -9.90
N VAL A 436 -7.62 -0.65 -9.00
CA VAL A 436 -6.86 -1.50 -8.05
C VAL A 436 -7.81 -2.34 -7.18
N ALA A 437 -9.01 -1.84 -6.87
CA ALA A 437 -10.03 -2.58 -6.12
C ALA A 437 -10.76 -3.65 -6.95
N ASN A 438 -10.67 -3.59 -8.29
CA ASN A 438 -11.33 -4.52 -9.21
C ASN A 438 -10.47 -5.78 -9.45
N ARG A 439 -10.11 -6.47 -8.37
CA ARG A 439 -9.21 -7.62 -8.43
C ARG A 439 -9.83 -8.81 -9.20
N ALA A 440 -9.08 -9.39 -10.13
CA ALA A 440 -9.30 -10.73 -10.68
C ALA A 440 -8.68 -11.81 -9.79
N GLY A 441 -7.65 -11.45 -9.00
CA GLY A 441 -7.05 -12.30 -7.98
C GLY A 441 -5.76 -11.71 -7.42
N VAL A 442 -5.21 -12.40 -6.43
CA VAL A 442 -3.98 -12.03 -5.73
C VAL A 442 -3.04 -13.23 -5.71
N MET A 443 -1.79 -13.03 -6.07
CA MET A 443 -0.73 -13.99 -5.83
C MET A 443 0.10 -13.56 -4.62
N LEU A 444 0.28 -14.46 -3.68
CA LEU A 444 1.05 -14.22 -2.47
C LEU A 444 2.10 -15.32 -2.33
N ASN A 445 3.36 -14.94 -2.43
CA ASN A 445 4.49 -15.86 -2.36
C ASN A 445 4.33 -17.07 -3.32
N GLY A 446 3.91 -16.79 -4.57
CA GLY A 446 3.66 -17.80 -5.60
C GLY A 446 2.37 -18.61 -5.46
N ARG A 447 1.56 -18.38 -4.43
CA ARG A 447 0.23 -18.99 -4.30
C ARG A 447 -0.84 -18.07 -4.86
N TRP A 448 -1.62 -18.56 -5.82
CA TRP A 448 -2.74 -17.84 -6.41
C TRP A 448 -4.02 -17.96 -5.57
N PHE A 449 -4.70 -16.84 -5.41
CA PHE A 449 -6.04 -16.69 -4.85
C PHE A 449 -6.92 -16.01 -5.90
N SER A 450 -7.80 -16.77 -6.53
CA SER A 450 -8.73 -16.18 -7.51
C SER A 450 -9.76 -15.26 -6.84
N ALA A 451 -10.38 -14.34 -7.62
CA ALA A 451 -11.47 -13.51 -7.14
C ALA A 451 -12.57 -14.35 -6.46
N THR A 452 -12.94 -15.49 -7.06
CA THR A 452 -13.97 -16.39 -6.51
C THR A 452 -13.56 -16.97 -5.14
N GLU A 453 -12.31 -17.40 -4.97
CA GLU A 453 -11.82 -17.91 -3.69
C GLU A 453 -11.86 -16.80 -2.62
N ILE A 454 -11.39 -15.61 -2.98
CA ILE A 454 -11.37 -14.44 -2.08
C ILE A 454 -12.78 -14.06 -1.67
N ASP A 455 -13.70 -13.92 -2.63
CA ASP A 455 -15.09 -13.51 -2.37
C ASP A 455 -15.84 -14.52 -1.50
N ASN A 456 -15.67 -15.83 -1.76
CA ASN A 456 -16.23 -16.87 -0.91
C ASN A 456 -15.76 -16.75 0.54
N ARG A 457 -14.47 -16.49 0.75
CA ARG A 457 -13.90 -16.35 2.09
C ARG A 457 -14.33 -15.05 2.78
N LEU A 458 -14.48 -13.96 2.03
CA LEU A 458 -15.06 -12.71 2.53
C LEU A 458 -16.54 -12.90 2.92
N ASP A 459 -17.32 -13.64 2.14
CA ASP A 459 -18.70 -13.99 2.47
C ASP A 459 -18.82 -14.88 3.73
N GLU A 460 -17.89 -15.82 3.91
CA GLU A 460 -17.78 -16.62 5.14
C GLU A 460 -17.48 -15.74 6.34
N MET A 461 -16.58 -14.77 6.19
CA MET A 461 -16.21 -13.81 7.23
C MET A 461 -17.40 -12.92 7.62
N ALA A 462 -18.12 -12.35 6.64
CA ALA A 462 -19.31 -11.55 6.90
C ALA A 462 -20.36 -12.36 7.66
N ARG A 463 -20.64 -13.59 7.24
CA ARG A 463 -21.55 -14.50 7.97
C ARG A 463 -21.09 -14.84 9.38
N PHE A 464 -19.78 -15.00 9.58
CA PHE A 464 -19.20 -15.25 10.92
C PHE A 464 -19.49 -14.11 11.90
N TYR A 465 -19.43 -12.87 11.42
CA TYR A 465 -19.73 -11.67 12.21
C TYR A 465 -21.24 -11.33 12.26
N GLY A 466 -22.09 -12.11 11.63
CA GLY A 466 -23.56 -11.95 11.68
C GLY A 466 -24.12 -10.95 10.67
N ASN A 467 -23.36 -10.65 9.59
CA ASN A 467 -23.73 -9.75 8.50
C ASN A 467 -24.09 -10.49 7.21
#